data_2a1f3f979dc26d4097961e9cf1f0a9f0
#
_entry.id   2a1f3f979dc26d4097961e9cf1f0a9f0
#
_cell.length_a   1.000
_cell.length_b   1.000
_cell.length_c   1.000
_cell.angle_alpha   90.00
_cell.angle_beta   90.00
_cell.angle_gamma   90.00
#
_symmetry.space_group_name_H-M   'P 1'
#
loop_
_entity.id
_entity.type
_entity.pdbx_description
1 polymer ?
#
loop_
_entity_poly.entity_id
_entity_poly.type
_entity_poly.pdbx_seq_one_letter_code
_entity_poly.pdbx_strand_id
1 'polypeptide(L)'
;YFEKFDKESVNITPANYTIIGDCYVQLDDLNNAIKYFEKAAKQENDLTAPRALNKAGICYEKLGNYAKAEECYQIIKDKYFNSSYASEIDKKIEHCRSKK
;
A
#
# COMPACT_ATOMS: atom_id res chain seq x y z
N TYR A 1 -14.23 0.07 -14.92
CA TYR A 1 -13.72 0.83 -16.03
C TYR A 1 -12.25 0.48 -16.32
N PHE A 2 -11.35 0.75 -15.39
CA PHE A 2 -9.95 0.34 -15.52
C PHE A 2 -9.81 -1.17 -15.62
N GLU A 3 -10.58 -1.87 -14.83
CA GLU A 3 -10.51 -3.33 -14.79
C GLU A 3 -10.82 -3.95 -16.15
N LYS A 4 -11.78 -3.40 -16.82
CA LYS A 4 -12.17 -3.90 -18.12
C LYS A 4 -11.05 -3.70 -19.14
N PHE A 5 -10.38 -2.58 -19.04
CA PHE A 5 -9.28 -2.25 -19.93
C PHE A 5 -8.08 -3.14 -19.66
N ASP A 6 -7.74 -3.33 -18.38
CA ASP A 6 -6.54 -4.03 -17.99
C ASP A 6 -6.53 -5.51 -18.31
N LYS A 7 -7.68 -6.13 -18.27
CA LYS A 7 -7.75 -7.59 -18.47
C LYS A 7 -7.23 -8.04 -19.81
N GLU A 8 -7.28 -7.20 -20.81
CA GLU A 8 -6.97 -7.60 -22.16
C GLU A 8 -5.69 -7.06 -22.73
N SER A 9 -5.16 -5.97 -22.19
CA SER A 9 -4.07 -5.29 -22.86
C SER A 9 -2.88 -4.94 -22.01
N VAL A 10 -2.94 -5.20 -20.70
CA VAL A 10 -1.87 -4.79 -19.80
C VAL A 10 -1.27 -5.99 -19.07
N ASN A 11 0.06 -6.10 -19.12
CA ASN A 11 0.78 -7.05 -18.27
C ASN A 11 0.73 -6.54 -16.84
N ILE A 12 0.15 -7.35 -15.95
CA ILE A 12 0.03 -6.96 -14.56
C ILE A 12 1.30 -7.33 -13.82
N THR A 13 2.10 -6.32 -13.50
CA THR A 13 3.32 -6.47 -12.73
C THR A 13 3.13 -5.78 -11.38
N PRO A 14 4.03 -6.01 -10.41
CA PRO A 14 3.92 -5.28 -9.12
C PRO A 14 3.88 -3.76 -9.30
N ALA A 15 4.64 -3.23 -10.23
CA ALA A 15 4.62 -1.79 -10.52
C ALA A 15 3.27 -1.35 -11.08
N ASN A 16 2.68 -2.17 -11.95
CA ASN A 16 1.38 -1.86 -12.51
C ASN A 16 0.27 -1.90 -11.44
N TYR A 17 0.34 -2.83 -10.52
CA TYR A 17 -0.62 -2.87 -9.41
C TYR A 17 -0.56 -1.57 -8.61
N THR A 18 0.63 -1.06 -8.36
CA THR A 18 0.79 0.19 -7.62
C THR A 18 0.17 1.36 -8.38
N ILE A 19 0.38 1.40 -9.68
CA ILE A 19 -0.19 2.45 -10.53
C ILE A 19 -1.73 2.39 -10.53
N ILE A 20 -2.27 1.18 -10.63
CA ILE A 20 -3.72 1.00 -10.61
C ILE A 20 -4.27 1.46 -9.25
N GLY A 21 -3.60 1.09 -8.17
CA GLY A 21 -3.99 1.54 -6.84
C GLY A 21 -3.99 3.06 -6.72
N ASP A 22 -2.96 3.72 -7.28
CA ASP A 22 -2.90 5.18 -7.28
C ASP A 22 -4.09 5.79 -8.01
N CYS A 23 -4.51 5.18 -9.11
CA CYS A 23 -5.67 5.66 -9.84
C CYS A 23 -6.94 5.58 -8.98
N TYR A 24 -7.09 4.49 -8.26
CA TYR A 24 -8.25 4.35 -7.37
C TYR A 24 -8.22 5.38 -6.23
N VAL A 25 -7.03 5.70 -5.72
CA VAL A 25 -6.91 6.75 -4.71
C VAL A 25 -7.43 8.07 -5.24
N GLN A 26 -7.09 8.40 -6.49
CA GLN A 26 -7.55 9.63 -7.10
C GLN A 26 -9.06 9.64 -7.32
N LEU A 27 -9.65 8.46 -7.52
CA LEU A 27 -11.09 8.32 -7.64
C LEU A 27 -11.78 8.24 -6.28
N ASP A 28 -11.02 8.35 -5.22
CA ASP A 28 -11.50 8.25 -3.85
C ASP A 28 -12.08 6.87 -3.52
N ASP A 29 -11.62 5.86 -4.25
CA ASP A 29 -12.03 4.47 -4.02
C ASP A 29 -10.92 3.76 -3.27
N LEU A 30 -10.83 4.04 -1.98
CA LEU A 30 -9.73 3.56 -1.16
C LEU A 30 -9.74 2.05 -0.96
N ASN A 31 -10.91 1.44 -0.94
CA ASN A 31 -11.01 -0.02 -0.77
C ASN A 31 -10.36 -0.76 -1.93
N ASN A 32 -10.62 -0.34 -3.16
CA ASN A 32 -10.00 -0.95 -4.32
C ASN A 32 -8.52 -0.60 -4.40
N ALA A 33 -8.16 0.63 -4.02
CA ALA A 33 -6.76 1.03 -3.99
C ALA A 33 -5.96 0.10 -3.08
N ILE A 34 -6.46 -0.15 -1.88
CA ILE A 34 -5.81 -1.05 -0.92
C ILE A 34 -5.64 -2.44 -1.51
N LYS A 35 -6.67 -2.93 -2.17
CA LYS A 35 -6.64 -4.26 -2.78
C LYS A 35 -5.46 -4.41 -3.74
N TYR A 36 -5.26 -3.41 -4.59
CA TYR A 36 -4.16 -3.46 -5.56
C TYR A 36 -2.81 -3.23 -4.91
N PHE A 37 -2.73 -2.35 -3.92
CA PHE A 37 -1.50 -2.16 -3.19
C PHE A 37 -1.07 -3.44 -2.45
N GLU A 38 -2.03 -4.15 -1.87
CA GLU A 38 -1.72 -5.41 -1.22
C GLU A 38 -1.27 -6.48 -2.20
N LYS A 39 -1.84 -6.50 -3.39
CA LYS A 39 -1.38 -7.41 -4.44
C LYS A 39 0.06 -7.11 -4.83
N ALA A 40 0.40 -5.83 -4.95
CA ALA A 40 1.77 -5.44 -5.25
C ALA A 40 2.72 -5.87 -4.15
N ALA A 41 2.31 -5.72 -2.90
CA ALA A 41 3.14 -6.09 -1.76
C ALA A 41 3.38 -7.60 -1.71
N LYS A 42 2.42 -8.41 -2.13
CA LYS A 42 2.55 -9.86 -2.10
C LYS A 42 3.58 -10.39 -3.07
N GLN A 43 4.00 -9.60 -4.03
CA GLN A 43 5.04 -10.00 -4.97
C GLN A 43 6.42 -10.04 -4.32
N GLU A 44 6.54 -9.54 -3.10
CA GLU A 44 7.78 -9.55 -2.33
C GLU A 44 8.97 -8.91 -3.04
N ASN A 45 8.71 -7.90 -3.82
CA ASN A 45 9.74 -7.15 -4.53
C ASN A 45 10.25 -6.03 -3.63
N ASP A 46 11.54 -6.06 -3.29
CA ASP A 46 12.14 -5.11 -2.36
C ASP A 46 11.97 -3.65 -2.79
N LEU A 47 11.78 -3.39 -4.07
CA LEU A 47 11.58 -2.04 -4.58
C LEU A 47 10.12 -1.60 -4.53
N THR A 48 9.20 -2.53 -4.78
CA THR A 48 7.78 -2.20 -4.88
C THR A 48 6.99 -2.49 -3.61
N ALA A 49 7.33 -3.55 -2.91
CA ALA A 49 6.55 -3.98 -1.74
C ALA A 49 6.50 -2.92 -0.63
N PRO A 50 7.64 -2.33 -0.20
CA PRO A 50 7.55 -1.30 0.85
C PRO A 50 6.78 -0.07 0.40
N ARG A 51 6.92 0.31 -0.87
CA ARG A 51 6.17 1.43 -1.41
C ARG A 51 4.68 1.14 -1.41
N ALA A 52 4.29 -0.06 -1.85
CA ALA A 52 2.90 -0.46 -1.87
C ALA A 52 2.32 -0.55 -0.47
N LEU A 53 3.08 -1.12 0.47
CA LEU A 53 2.65 -1.20 1.87
C LEU A 53 2.47 0.17 2.49
N ASN A 54 3.37 1.11 2.19
CA ASN A 54 3.23 2.47 2.68
C ASN A 54 1.95 3.12 2.16
N LYS A 55 1.67 2.95 0.87
CA LYS A 55 0.46 3.50 0.27
C LYS A 55 -0.80 2.85 0.83
N ALA A 56 -0.78 1.53 1.01
CA ALA A 56 -1.91 0.82 1.61
C ALA A 56 -2.16 1.30 3.03
N GLY A 57 -1.09 1.49 3.81
CA GLY A 57 -1.21 2.01 5.16
C GLY A 57 -1.86 3.38 5.20
N ILE A 58 -1.46 4.26 4.29
CA ILE A 58 -2.05 5.60 4.20
C ILE A 58 -3.54 5.51 3.88
N CYS A 59 -3.93 4.63 2.98
CA CYS A 59 -5.33 4.43 2.64
C CYS A 59 -6.13 3.91 3.85
N TYR A 60 -5.56 2.96 4.59
CA TYR A 60 -6.20 2.46 5.80
C TYR A 60 -6.40 3.59 6.83
N GLU A 61 -5.41 4.47 6.99
CA GLU A 61 -5.55 5.61 7.88
C GLU A 61 -6.70 6.53 7.46
N LYS A 62 -6.81 6.77 6.16
CA LYS A 62 -7.89 7.60 5.64
C LYS A 62 -9.26 6.99 5.89
N LEU A 63 -9.34 5.67 5.91
CA LEU A 63 -10.57 4.96 6.21
C LEU A 63 -10.82 4.82 7.72
N GLY A 64 -9.88 5.26 8.53
CA GLY A 64 -9.97 5.14 9.98
C GLY A 64 -9.59 3.78 10.52
N ASN A 65 -9.03 2.91 9.68
CA ASN A 65 -8.63 1.57 10.09
C ASN A 65 -7.16 1.56 10.48
N TYR A 66 -6.89 2.14 11.65
CA TYR A 66 -5.51 2.32 12.11
C TYR A 66 -4.83 1.01 12.47
N ALA A 67 -5.59 0.00 12.87
CA ALA A 67 -5.01 -1.31 13.17
C ALA A 67 -4.38 -1.93 11.92
N LYS A 68 -5.07 -1.87 10.80
CA LYS A 68 -4.54 -2.40 9.55
C LYS A 68 -3.40 -1.55 9.02
N ALA A 69 -3.50 -0.24 9.18
CA ALA A 69 -2.41 0.66 8.79
C ALA A 69 -1.14 0.31 9.56
N GLU A 70 -1.26 0.09 10.85
CA GLU A 70 -0.12 -0.31 11.67
C GLU A 70 0.49 -1.62 11.19
N GLU A 71 -0.34 -2.59 10.82
CA GLU A 71 0.17 -3.86 10.30
C GLU A 71 1.01 -3.65 9.04
N CYS A 72 0.55 -2.81 8.13
CA CYS A 72 1.30 -2.52 6.90
C CYS A 72 2.65 -1.90 7.22
N TYR A 73 2.65 -0.93 8.12
CA TYR A 73 3.89 -0.25 8.50
C TYR A 73 4.84 -1.18 9.24
N GLN A 74 4.28 -2.08 10.06
CA GLN A 74 5.10 -3.04 10.79
C GLN A 74 5.83 -4.00 9.84
N ILE A 75 5.17 -4.41 8.76
CA ILE A 75 5.80 -5.27 7.76
C ILE A 75 6.97 -4.55 7.11
N ILE A 76 6.82 -3.26 6.82
CA ILE A 76 7.92 -2.48 6.25
C ILE A 76 9.09 -2.45 7.22
N LYS A 77 8.82 -2.23 8.49
CA LYS A 77 9.85 -2.17 9.51
C LYS A 77 10.57 -3.51 9.65
N ASP A 78 9.84 -4.61 9.61
CA ASP A 78 10.39 -5.95 9.85
C ASP A 78 11.07 -6.53 8.62
N LYS A 79 10.46 -6.43 7.45
CA LYS A 79 10.96 -7.07 6.24
C LYS A 79 11.79 -6.15 5.35
N TYR A 80 11.47 -4.89 5.36
CA TYR A 80 12.06 -3.93 4.42
C TYR A 80 12.76 -2.79 5.15
N PHE A 81 13.44 -3.13 6.22
CA PHE A 81 14.09 -2.13 7.07
C PHE A 81 15.18 -1.33 6.34
N ASN A 82 15.66 -1.84 5.20
CA ASN A 82 16.64 -1.12 4.39
C ASN A 82 16.02 -0.12 3.42
N SER A 83 14.70 -0.08 3.33
CA SER A 83 14.04 0.83 2.40
C SER A 83 14.07 2.25 2.93
N SER A 84 13.91 3.23 2.02
CA SER A 84 13.86 4.63 2.42
C SER A 84 12.64 4.94 3.29
N TYR A 85 11.62 4.10 3.24
CA TYR A 85 10.40 4.30 4.04
C TYR A 85 10.63 3.96 5.51
N ALA A 86 11.57 3.08 5.79
CA ALA A 86 11.78 2.59 7.15
C ALA A 86 12.15 3.70 8.13
N SER A 87 12.80 4.75 7.66
CA SER A 87 13.20 5.86 8.52
C SER A 87 12.00 6.61 9.12
N GLU A 88 10.86 6.58 8.44
CA GLU A 88 9.66 7.28 8.87
C GLU A 88 8.62 6.35 9.50
N ILE A 89 8.83 5.05 9.38
CA ILE A 89 7.83 4.07 9.76
C ILE A 89 7.51 4.09 11.25
N ASP A 90 8.53 4.28 12.08
CA ASP A 90 8.30 4.33 13.54
C ASP A 90 7.31 5.44 13.91
N LYS A 91 7.45 6.60 13.29
CA LYS A 91 6.53 7.71 13.54
C LYS A 91 5.12 7.36 13.09
N LYS A 92 5.00 6.68 11.95
CA LYS A 92 3.70 6.29 11.44
C LYS A 92 3.04 5.24 12.32
N ILE A 93 3.81 4.29 12.82
CA ILE A 93 3.30 3.26 13.73
C ILE A 93 2.79 3.91 15.01
N GLU A 94 3.56 4.84 15.59
CA GLU A 94 3.13 5.54 16.79
C GLU A 94 1.87 6.36 16.55
N HIS A 95 1.78 7.00 15.40
CA HIS A 95 0.59 7.75 15.03
C HIS A 95 -0.64 6.85 15.02
N CYS A 96 -0.52 5.68 14.41
CA CYS A 96 -1.62 4.72 14.35
C CYS A 96 -2.01 4.24 15.75
N ARG A 97 -1.02 3.96 16.60
CA ARG A 97 -1.27 3.52 17.96
C ARG A 97 -2.00 4.57 18.78
N SER A 98 -1.69 5.84 18.57
CA SER A 98 -2.34 6.90 19.32
C SER A 98 -3.78 7.14 18.88
N LYS A 99 -4.14 6.67 17.69
CA LYS A 99 -5.48 6.85 17.14
C LYS A 99 -6.42 5.68 17.44
N LYS A 100 -5.91 4.56 17.87
CA LYS A 100 -6.74 3.38 18.16
C LYS A 100 -7.70 3.61 19.31
#